data_ebbb937c1084d8ac6af65ef9e5061831
#
_entry.id   ebbb937c1084d8ac6af65ef9e5061831
#
_cell.length_a   1.000
_cell.length_b   1.000
_cell.length_c   1.000
_cell.angle_alpha   90.00
_cell.angle_beta   90.00
_cell.angle_gamma   90.00
#
_symmetry.space_group_name_H-M   'P 1'
#
loop_
_entity.id
_entity.type
_entity.pdbx_description
1 polymer ?
#
loop_
_entity_poly.entity_id
_entity_poly.type
_entity_poly.pdbx_seq_one_letter_code
_entity_poly.pdbx_strand_id
1 'polypeptide(L)'
;MKIAKLLFIMIVVLFAYAGTQVFAQKEADAERGKKLYMNYCASCHGVDAKGRGPVSSSLKKQPTDLTKLQKGPKFPTSEINRKISGSSLSPIHGKKDMPVWGLIFSQEDIMNLVKYLESIQRLYEPQQT
;
A
#
# COMPACT_ATOMS: atom_id res chain seq x y z
N MET A 1 45.42 27.84 -17.74
CA MET A 1 44.30 27.26 -18.52
C MET A 1 43.98 25.81 -18.18
N LYS A 2 44.93 24.91 -17.92
CA LYS A 2 44.65 23.47 -17.63
C LYS A 2 43.92 23.28 -16.27
N ILE A 3 44.32 24.01 -15.23
CA ILE A 3 43.69 23.91 -13.89
C ILE A 3 42.25 24.36 -13.87
N ALA A 4 41.93 25.46 -14.61
CA ALA A 4 40.54 25.94 -14.72
C ALA A 4 39.60 24.93 -15.41
N LYS A 5 40.10 24.21 -16.44
CA LYS A 5 39.34 23.13 -17.09
C LYS A 5 39.10 21.94 -16.18
N LEU A 6 40.10 21.55 -15.38
CA LEU A 6 39.97 20.47 -14.41
C LEU A 6 38.98 20.81 -13.31
N LEU A 7 39.00 22.04 -12.79
CA LEU A 7 38.03 22.50 -11.80
C LEU A 7 36.61 22.53 -12.35
N PHE A 8 36.44 22.97 -13.59
CA PHE A 8 35.13 22.97 -14.24
C PHE A 8 34.59 21.55 -14.43
N ILE A 9 35.42 20.61 -14.87
CA ILE A 9 35.02 19.19 -15.02
C ILE A 9 34.64 18.59 -13.66
N MET A 10 35.41 18.85 -12.60
CA MET A 10 35.09 18.40 -11.24
C MET A 10 33.74 18.93 -10.75
N ILE A 11 33.44 20.19 -11.00
CA ILE A 11 32.16 20.81 -10.62
C ILE A 11 31.00 20.16 -11.37
N VAL A 12 31.14 19.93 -12.68
CA VAL A 12 30.11 19.28 -13.49
C VAL A 12 29.87 17.83 -13.03
N VAL A 13 30.91 17.08 -12.72
CA VAL A 13 30.79 15.71 -12.19
C VAL A 13 30.14 15.70 -10.81
N LEU A 14 30.48 16.63 -9.92
CA LEU A 14 29.82 16.77 -8.60
C LEU A 14 28.33 17.12 -8.73
N PHE A 15 27.97 18.01 -9.66
CA PHE A 15 26.57 18.33 -9.92
C PHE A 15 25.79 17.16 -10.51
N ALA A 16 26.43 16.39 -11.44
CA ALA A 16 25.82 15.17 -11.99
C ALA A 16 25.61 14.10 -10.91
N TYR A 17 26.55 13.95 -9.99
CA TYR A 17 26.45 13.01 -8.85
C TYR A 17 25.37 13.43 -7.83
N ALA A 18 25.24 14.73 -7.53
CA ALA A 18 24.20 15.23 -6.65
C ALA A 18 22.79 15.08 -7.24
N GLY A 19 22.63 15.19 -8.57
CA GLY A 19 21.34 15.03 -9.26
C GLY A 19 20.80 13.62 -9.23
N THR A 20 21.62 12.59 -9.12
CA THR A 20 21.17 11.17 -9.13
C THR A 20 20.66 10.68 -7.77
N GLN A 21 20.92 11.39 -6.68
CA GLN A 21 20.48 10.99 -5.35
C GLN A 21 19.06 11.44 -5.00
N VAL A 22 18.47 12.36 -5.76
CA VAL A 22 17.19 13.00 -5.40
C VAL A 22 15.98 12.16 -5.83
N PHE A 23 16.11 11.13 -6.65
CA PHE A 23 14.98 10.39 -7.23
C PHE A 23 14.79 8.96 -6.70
N ALA A 24 15.49 8.56 -5.67
CA ALA A 24 15.15 7.33 -4.96
C ALA A 24 14.02 7.59 -3.96
N GLN A 25 12.89 8.13 -4.41
CA GLN A 25 11.64 7.96 -3.68
C GLN A 25 11.40 6.46 -3.64
N LYS A 26 11.51 5.90 -2.42
CA LYS A 26 11.23 4.49 -2.18
C LYS A 26 9.79 4.22 -2.58
N GLU A 27 9.62 3.66 -3.76
CA GLU A 27 8.32 3.27 -4.26
C GLU A 27 7.71 2.25 -3.31
N ALA A 28 6.39 2.33 -3.09
CA ALA A 28 5.71 1.40 -2.23
C ALA A 28 5.89 -0.04 -2.75
N ASP A 29 6.34 -0.94 -1.87
CA ASP A 29 6.74 -2.30 -2.19
C ASP A 29 5.60 -3.28 -1.91
N ALA A 30 5.04 -3.88 -2.96
CA ALA A 30 3.96 -4.87 -2.86
C ALA A 30 4.42 -6.15 -2.14
N GLU A 31 5.67 -6.58 -2.28
CA GLU A 31 6.19 -7.77 -1.60
C GLU A 31 6.31 -7.54 -0.08
N ARG A 32 6.76 -6.34 0.31
CA ARG A 32 6.74 -5.94 1.72
C ARG A 32 5.32 -5.83 2.26
N GLY A 33 4.41 -5.28 1.46
CA GLY A 33 2.98 -5.24 1.77
C GLY A 33 2.37 -6.62 1.93
N LYS A 34 2.75 -7.59 1.10
CA LYS A 34 2.34 -9.00 1.21
C LYS A 34 2.82 -9.62 2.53
N LYS A 35 4.06 -9.37 2.93
CA LYS A 35 4.57 -9.87 4.23
C LYS A 35 3.78 -9.31 5.40
N LEU A 36 3.50 -8.00 5.40
CA LEU A 36 2.66 -7.36 6.41
C LEU A 36 1.24 -7.95 6.41
N TYR A 37 0.65 -8.13 5.23
CA TYR A 37 -0.66 -8.74 5.07
C TYR A 37 -0.73 -10.14 5.69
N MET A 38 0.22 -11.01 5.34
CA MET A 38 0.24 -12.38 5.84
C MET A 38 0.38 -12.46 7.35
N ASN A 39 1.17 -11.56 7.95
CA ASN A 39 1.41 -11.56 9.39
C ASN A 39 0.24 -10.96 10.20
N TYR A 40 -0.47 -9.97 9.67
CA TYR A 40 -1.40 -9.16 10.46
C TYR A 40 -2.85 -9.18 9.96
N CYS A 41 -3.09 -9.50 8.69
CA CYS A 41 -4.41 -9.39 8.06
C CYS A 41 -5.01 -10.76 7.70
N ALA A 42 -4.16 -11.73 7.33
CA ALA A 42 -4.60 -13.02 6.79
C ALA A 42 -5.40 -13.86 7.78
N SER A 43 -5.19 -13.71 9.09
CA SER A 43 -5.96 -14.41 10.12
C SER A 43 -7.47 -14.13 10.00
N CYS A 44 -7.85 -12.92 9.64
CA CYS A 44 -9.24 -12.52 9.43
C CYS A 44 -9.64 -12.56 7.95
N HIS A 45 -8.80 -11.95 7.07
CA HIS A 45 -9.14 -11.79 5.67
C HIS A 45 -8.82 -13.01 4.79
N GLY A 46 -8.10 -14.02 5.31
CA GLY A 46 -7.68 -15.20 4.58
C GLY A 46 -6.39 -14.98 3.78
N VAL A 47 -5.65 -16.05 3.54
CA VAL A 47 -4.43 -16.01 2.71
C VAL A 47 -4.76 -15.66 1.24
N ASP A 48 -5.99 -15.93 0.82
CA ASP A 48 -6.53 -15.60 -0.50
C ASP A 48 -7.24 -14.22 -0.54
N ALA A 49 -7.21 -13.49 0.57
CA ALA A 49 -7.81 -12.16 0.76
C ALA A 49 -9.33 -12.10 0.52
N LYS A 50 -10.06 -13.22 0.60
CA LYS A 50 -11.51 -13.29 0.33
C LYS A 50 -12.38 -13.21 1.59
N GLY A 51 -11.83 -12.78 2.71
CA GLY A 51 -12.57 -12.60 3.96
C GLY A 51 -12.88 -13.92 4.70
N ARG A 52 -12.17 -15.00 4.40
CA ARG A 52 -12.39 -16.34 4.98
C ARG A 52 -11.15 -16.84 5.73
N GLY A 53 -10.57 -15.97 6.55
CA GLY A 53 -9.47 -16.36 7.43
C GLY A 53 -9.95 -17.26 8.59
N PRO A 54 -9.03 -17.97 9.26
CA PRO A 54 -9.37 -18.93 10.32
C PRO A 54 -10.19 -18.34 11.47
N VAL A 55 -10.06 -17.03 11.76
CA VAL A 55 -10.84 -16.39 12.82
C VAL A 55 -12.10 -15.68 12.32
N SER A 56 -12.37 -15.69 11.00
CA SER A 56 -13.49 -14.93 10.40
C SER A 56 -14.86 -15.39 10.91
N SER A 57 -15.02 -16.68 11.24
CA SER A 57 -16.27 -17.24 11.76
C SER A 57 -16.60 -16.76 13.18
N SER A 58 -15.61 -16.27 13.93
CA SER A 58 -15.78 -15.73 15.29
C SER A 58 -16.09 -14.24 15.31
N LEU A 59 -16.05 -13.57 14.14
CA LEU A 59 -16.33 -12.16 14.02
C LEU A 59 -17.83 -11.90 13.85
N LYS A 60 -18.32 -10.77 14.39
CA LYS A 60 -19.71 -10.37 14.23
C LYS A 60 -20.12 -10.12 12.77
N LYS A 61 -19.17 -9.73 11.95
CA LYS A 61 -19.35 -9.49 10.53
C LYS A 61 -18.21 -10.11 9.76
N GLN A 62 -18.54 -10.86 8.71
CA GLN A 62 -17.54 -11.44 7.83
C GLN A 62 -16.65 -10.34 7.22
N PRO A 63 -15.32 -10.51 7.24
CA PRO A 63 -14.40 -9.60 6.58
C PRO A 63 -14.67 -9.48 5.08
N THR A 64 -14.44 -8.29 4.56
CA THR A 64 -14.64 -7.98 3.14
C THR A 64 -13.69 -8.79 2.25
N ASP A 65 -14.16 -9.21 1.08
CA ASP A 65 -13.34 -9.74 -0.01
C ASP A 65 -12.46 -8.61 -0.57
N LEU A 66 -11.16 -8.64 -0.22
CA LEU A 66 -10.20 -7.60 -0.57
C LEU A 66 -9.73 -7.71 -2.03
N THR A 67 -10.07 -8.79 -2.75
CA THR A 67 -9.76 -8.92 -4.19
C THR A 67 -10.75 -8.18 -5.08
N LYS A 68 -11.76 -7.53 -4.50
CA LYS A 68 -12.85 -6.81 -5.19
C LYS A 68 -13.01 -5.37 -4.71
N LEU A 69 -11.93 -4.75 -4.27
CA LEU A 69 -11.95 -3.36 -3.80
C LEU A 69 -12.06 -2.36 -4.94
N GLN A 70 -11.50 -2.70 -6.10
CA GLN A 70 -11.55 -1.86 -7.29
C GLN A 70 -12.91 -2.00 -7.97
N LYS A 71 -13.68 -0.91 -8.00
CA LYS A 71 -15.01 -0.83 -8.62
C LYS A 71 -15.04 0.07 -9.87
N GLY A 72 -13.89 0.55 -10.33
CA GLY A 72 -13.74 1.46 -11.44
C GLY A 72 -12.35 1.36 -12.07
N PRO A 73 -12.02 2.26 -13.00
CA PRO A 73 -10.75 2.20 -13.75
C PRO A 73 -9.50 2.40 -12.89
N LYS A 74 -9.66 3.01 -11.69
CA LYS A 74 -8.55 3.24 -10.75
C LYS A 74 -8.81 2.56 -9.42
N PHE A 75 -7.75 2.02 -8.83
CA PHE A 75 -7.80 1.51 -7.47
C PHE A 75 -7.99 2.67 -6.46
N PRO A 76 -8.87 2.53 -5.46
CA PRO A 76 -9.21 3.60 -4.52
C PRO A 76 -8.15 3.75 -3.40
N THR A 77 -6.89 4.02 -3.78
CA THR A 77 -5.71 4.09 -2.90
C THR A 77 -5.94 4.90 -1.63
N SER A 78 -6.45 6.15 -1.76
CA SER A 78 -6.65 7.05 -0.63
C SER A 78 -7.73 6.55 0.33
N GLU A 79 -8.79 5.94 -0.19
CA GLU A 79 -9.86 5.37 0.61
C GLU A 79 -9.37 4.16 1.42
N ILE A 80 -8.63 3.26 0.75
CA ILE A 80 -8.09 2.07 1.40
C ILE A 80 -7.04 2.44 2.46
N ASN A 81 -6.17 3.41 2.16
CA ASN A 81 -5.23 3.96 3.14
C ASN A 81 -5.97 4.44 4.40
N ARG A 82 -7.01 5.27 4.25
CA ARG A 82 -7.79 5.76 5.39
C ARG A 82 -8.48 4.64 6.17
N LYS A 83 -8.94 3.59 5.50
CA LYS A 83 -9.57 2.43 6.15
C LYS A 83 -8.57 1.64 6.97
N ILE A 84 -7.37 1.39 6.46
CA ILE A 84 -6.31 0.68 7.18
C ILE A 84 -5.80 1.52 8.34
N SER A 85 -5.49 2.80 8.11
CA SER A 85 -4.98 3.69 9.16
C SER A 85 -5.99 4.02 10.26
N GLY A 86 -7.30 3.80 10.00
CA GLY A 86 -8.36 4.17 10.93
C GLY A 86 -8.71 5.65 10.93
N SER A 87 -8.15 6.44 10.02
CA SER A 87 -8.45 7.88 9.86
C SER A 87 -9.77 8.14 9.12
N SER A 88 -10.50 7.09 8.71
CA SER A 88 -11.82 7.21 8.13
C SER A 88 -12.86 7.47 9.22
N LEU A 89 -13.57 8.60 9.12
CA LEU A 89 -14.72 8.92 9.99
C LEU A 89 -15.94 8.04 9.74
N SER A 90 -15.89 7.20 8.70
CA SER A 90 -16.99 6.29 8.37
C SER A 90 -16.87 4.98 9.13
N PRO A 91 -17.88 4.52 9.86
CA PRO A 91 -17.87 3.26 10.60
C PRO A 91 -18.05 2.03 9.69
N ILE A 92 -17.38 1.99 8.56
CA ILE A 92 -17.53 0.95 7.52
C ILE A 92 -16.91 -0.38 7.96
N HIS A 93 -15.95 -0.35 8.85
CA HIS A 93 -15.52 -1.53 9.59
C HIS A 93 -16.36 -1.56 10.85
N GLY A 94 -17.24 -2.54 10.96
CA GLY A 94 -18.12 -2.70 12.11
C GLY A 94 -17.35 -2.53 13.40
N LYS A 95 -17.51 -1.44 14.00
CA LYS A 95 -16.90 -0.66 15.09
C LYS A 95 -15.90 -1.33 16.07
N LYS A 96 -15.62 -2.64 16.01
CA LYS A 96 -14.76 -3.35 17.00
C LYS A 96 -13.89 -4.48 16.47
N ASP A 97 -14.12 -4.98 15.25
CA ASP A 97 -13.49 -6.24 14.83
C ASP A 97 -12.19 -6.04 14.03
N MET A 98 -12.01 -4.90 13.36
CA MET A 98 -10.76 -4.58 12.64
C MET A 98 -9.92 -3.58 13.46
N PRO A 99 -8.65 -3.89 13.76
CA PRO A 99 -7.76 -2.97 14.46
C PRO A 99 -7.50 -1.68 13.68
N VAL A 100 -7.18 -0.61 14.41
CA VAL A 100 -6.72 0.66 13.85
C VAL A 100 -5.21 0.57 13.61
N TRP A 101 -4.82 0.23 12.41
CA TRP A 101 -3.43 -0.06 12.09
C TRP A 101 -2.52 1.17 12.05
N GLY A 102 -3.08 2.37 11.88
CA GLY A 102 -2.31 3.63 11.92
C GLY A 102 -1.66 3.94 13.27
N LEU A 103 -2.03 3.21 14.34
CA LEU A 103 -1.38 3.28 15.65
C LEU A 103 -0.15 2.36 15.75
N ILE A 104 -0.01 1.41 14.83
CA ILE A 104 0.99 0.32 14.87
C ILE A 104 1.95 0.43 13.70
N PHE A 105 1.43 0.73 12.51
CA PHE A 105 2.19 0.79 11.28
C PHE A 105 2.61 2.22 10.92
N SER A 106 3.81 2.36 10.36
CA SER A 106 4.24 3.59 9.73
C SER A 106 3.39 3.88 8.48
N GLN A 107 3.40 5.14 8.02
CA GLN A 107 2.74 5.50 6.76
C GLN A 107 3.31 4.71 5.57
N GLU A 108 4.60 4.39 5.59
CA GLU A 108 5.25 3.55 4.58
C GLU A 108 4.67 2.13 4.59
N ASP A 109 4.51 1.51 5.76
CA ASP A 109 3.95 0.16 5.87
C ASP A 109 2.51 0.10 5.37
N ILE A 110 1.72 1.14 5.67
CA ILE A 110 0.35 1.26 5.16
C ILE A 110 0.34 1.39 3.64
N MET A 111 1.23 2.18 3.06
CA MET A 111 1.34 2.32 1.60
C MET A 111 1.79 1.03 0.93
N ASN A 112 2.71 0.27 1.53
CA ASN A 112 3.11 -1.05 1.07
C ASN A 112 1.93 -2.03 1.08
N LEU A 113 1.13 -2.05 2.16
CA LEU A 113 -0.12 -2.82 2.23
C LEU A 113 -1.11 -2.43 1.13
N VAL A 114 -1.32 -1.14 0.92
CA VAL A 114 -2.21 -0.62 -0.14
C VAL A 114 -1.74 -1.08 -1.52
N LYS A 115 -0.41 -1.04 -1.77
CA LYS A 115 0.18 -1.51 -3.03
C LYS A 115 0.00 -3.01 -3.24
N TYR A 116 0.16 -3.80 -2.19
CA TYR A 116 -0.15 -5.23 -2.25
C TYR A 116 -1.63 -5.47 -2.56
N LEU A 117 -2.55 -4.78 -1.87
CA LEU A 117 -3.98 -4.93 -2.12
C LEU A 117 -4.37 -4.51 -3.55
N GLU A 118 -3.72 -3.49 -4.11
CA GLU A 118 -3.88 -3.11 -5.51
C GLU A 118 -3.44 -4.24 -6.45
N SER A 119 -2.29 -4.88 -6.18
CA SER A 119 -1.71 -5.93 -7.02
C SER A 119 -2.56 -7.22 -7.09
N ILE A 120 -3.40 -7.47 -6.08
CA ILE A 120 -4.26 -8.65 -6.02
C ILE A 120 -5.69 -8.41 -6.52
N GLN A 121 -5.99 -7.20 -7.04
CA GLN A 121 -7.32 -6.94 -7.58
C GLN A 121 -7.59 -7.83 -8.78
N ARG A 122 -8.81 -8.36 -8.85
CA ARG A 122 -9.31 -8.97 -10.07
C ARG A 122 -9.54 -7.86 -11.08
N LEU A 123 -9.17 -8.11 -12.34
CA LEU A 123 -9.33 -7.15 -13.42
C LEU A 123 -10.77 -6.61 -13.41
N TYR A 124 -10.89 -5.29 -13.38
CA TYR A 124 -12.14 -4.60 -13.58
C TYR A 124 -12.53 -4.77 -15.06
N GLU A 125 -13.50 -5.63 -15.34
CA GLU A 125 -14.17 -5.64 -16.65
C GLU A 125 -15.29 -4.60 -16.61
N PRO A 126 -15.21 -3.50 -17.40
CA PRO A 126 -16.33 -2.59 -17.55
C PRO A 126 -17.51 -3.39 -18.12
N GLN A 127 -18.64 -3.38 -17.41
CA GLN A 127 -19.86 -3.98 -17.91
C GLN A 127 -20.23 -3.23 -19.19
N GLN A 128 -20.20 -3.93 -20.31
CA GLN A 128 -20.73 -3.44 -21.58
C GLN A 128 -22.26 -3.39 -21.42
N THR A 129 -22.79 -2.18 -21.28
CA THR A 129 -24.23 -1.90 -21.39
C THR A 129 -24.60 -1.74 -22.83
#